data_8e3c17bcbb50183fc0920ce35d36490d
#
_entry.id   8e3c17bcbb50183fc0920ce35d36490d
#
_cell.length_a   1.000
_cell.length_b   1.000
_cell.length_c   1.000
_cell.angle_alpha   90.00
_cell.angle_beta   90.00
_cell.angle_gamma   90.00
#
_symmetry.space_group_name_H-M   'P 1'
#
loop_
_entity.id
_entity.type
_entity.pdbx_description
1 polymer ?
#
loop_
_entity_poly.entity_id
_entity_poly.type
_entity_poly.pdbx_seq_one_letter_code
_entity_poly.pdbx_strand_id
1 'polypeptide(L)'
;MKQLAVFSCLIALLTVAAGDAIAAKHGWVHLGDRTVTDRADHDVFVIQGPKRELRALKFAVRKHAVEFRRIMITFANGKTQEHTLNSVIPDGGESRVLDLVGNERNVTKVEFWYDAQSRGKQAVVKLFGKR
;
A
#
# COMPACT_ATOMS: atom_id res chain seq x y z
N MET A 1 -39.20 14.00 17.51
CA MET A 1 -38.64 13.87 17.88
C MET A 1 -38.14 12.86 17.77
N LYS A 2 -38.18 12.25 17.54
CA LYS A 2 -37.93 11.34 17.40
C LYS A 2 -37.00 10.97 16.51
N GLN A 3 -36.80 11.43 15.65
CA GLN A 3 -35.85 11.19 14.72
C GLN A 3 -34.53 11.16 15.16
N LEU A 4 -34.31 11.53 16.25
CA LEU A 4 -32.98 11.58 16.72
C LEU A 4 -32.27 10.31 16.73
N ALA A 5 -32.97 9.25 16.90
CA ALA A 5 -32.31 7.97 16.98
C ALA A 5 -31.60 7.58 15.70
N VAL A 6 -32.03 8.15 14.67
CA VAL A 6 -31.45 7.80 13.39
C VAL A 6 -30.00 8.14 13.31
N PHE A 7 -29.63 9.16 14.00
CA PHE A 7 -28.25 9.57 13.89
C PHE A 7 -27.26 8.61 14.45
N SER A 8 -27.67 7.86 15.42
CA SER A 8 -26.75 6.91 16.00
C SER A 8 -26.30 5.90 15.00
N CYS A 9 -27.16 5.52 14.12
CA CYS A 9 -26.80 4.53 13.13
C CYS A 9 -25.76 5.05 12.19
N LEU A 10 -25.87 6.29 11.86
CA LEU A 10 -24.89 6.86 10.94
C LEU A 10 -23.52 6.90 11.54
N ILE A 11 -23.45 7.17 12.78
CA ILE A 11 -22.18 7.22 13.44
C ILE A 11 -21.50 5.86 13.43
N ALA A 12 -22.27 4.84 13.62
CA ALA A 12 -21.71 3.51 13.60
C ALA A 12 -21.08 3.18 12.26
N LEU A 13 -21.73 3.59 11.20
CA LEU A 13 -21.16 3.35 9.88
C LEU A 13 -19.84 4.03 9.71
N LEU A 14 -19.74 5.24 10.17
CA LEU A 14 -18.48 5.95 10.06
C LEU A 14 -17.38 5.24 10.80
N THR A 15 -17.70 4.69 11.92
CA THR A 15 -16.69 4.00 12.69
C THR A 15 -16.14 2.79 11.96
N VAL A 16 -17.00 2.05 11.31
CA VAL A 16 -16.56 0.87 10.59
C VAL A 16 -15.58 1.23 9.49
N ALA A 17 -15.80 2.34 8.83
CA ALA A 17 -14.95 2.73 7.73
C ALA A 17 -13.70 3.44 8.19
N ALA A 18 -13.54 3.70 9.45
CA ALA A 18 -12.49 4.59 9.91
C ALA A 18 -11.09 4.12 9.54
N GLY A 19 -10.82 2.83 9.62
CA GLY A 19 -9.49 2.34 9.31
C GLY A 19 -9.10 2.57 7.87
N ASP A 20 -9.98 2.22 6.97
CA ASP A 20 -9.67 2.43 5.56
C ASP A 20 -9.72 3.91 5.20
N ALA A 21 -10.59 4.66 5.84
CA ALA A 21 -10.68 6.07 5.58
C ALA A 21 -9.40 6.81 5.95
N ILE A 22 -8.76 6.40 7.03
CA ILE A 22 -7.51 7.03 7.42
C ILE A 22 -6.43 6.79 6.37
N ALA A 23 -6.30 5.57 5.89
CA ALA A 23 -5.30 5.26 4.87
C ALA A 23 -5.59 5.98 3.56
N ALA A 24 -6.87 6.19 3.25
CA ALA A 24 -7.25 6.81 1.98
C ALA A 24 -7.30 8.33 2.04
N LYS A 25 -7.12 8.94 3.22
CA LYS A 25 -7.15 10.39 3.33
C LYS A 25 -6.00 11.00 2.57
N HIS A 26 -6.17 12.25 2.19
CA HIS A 26 -5.13 13.01 1.49
C HIS A 26 -4.81 12.44 0.12
N GLY A 27 -5.80 11.79 -0.51
CA GLY A 27 -5.63 11.30 -1.87
C GLY A 27 -4.99 9.94 -2.00
N TRP A 28 -4.77 9.25 -0.91
CA TRP A 28 -4.22 7.90 -0.97
C TRP A 28 -5.30 6.89 -1.30
N VAL A 29 -4.98 5.98 -2.22
CA VAL A 29 -5.89 4.94 -2.69
C VAL A 29 -5.24 3.59 -2.45
N HIS A 30 -5.99 2.64 -1.91
CA HIS A 30 -5.51 1.30 -1.70
C HIS A 30 -5.43 0.57 -3.04
N LEU A 31 -4.26 0.03 -3.38
CA LEU A 31 -4.03 -0.61 -4.66
C LEU A 31 -4.01 -2.12 -4.58
N GLY A 32 -3.65 -2.69 -3.46
CA GLY A 32 -3.65 -4.14 -3.32
C GLY A 32 -2.96 -4.59 -2.06
N ASP A 33 -3.08 -5.89 -1.80
CA ASP A 33 -2.46 -6.58 -0.67
C ASP A 33 -1.69 -7.77 -1.19
N ARG A 34 -0.55 -8.06 -0.56
CA ARG A 34 0.20 -9.29 -0.81
C ARG A 34 0.55 -9.92 0.53
N THR A 35 0.33 -11.23 0.62
CA THR A 35 0.79 -11.98 1.78
C THR A 35 2.18 -12.49 1.49
N VAL A 36 3.12 -12.22 2.39
CA VAL A 36 4.52 -12.58 2.19
C VAL A 36 4.97 -13.48 3.33
N THR A 37 5.94 -14.36 3.04
CA THR A 37 6.49 -15.27 4.03
C THR A 37 8.01 -15.18 3.96
N ASP A 38 8.68 -15.84 4.90
CA ASP A 38 10.14 -15.88 4.91
C ASP A 38 10.71 -16.80 3.85
N ARG A 39 9.88 -17.46 3.08
CA ARG A 39 10.35 -18.36 2.01
C ARG A 39 10.57 -17.65 0.69
N ALA A 40 9.98 -16.50 0.51
CA ALA A 40 10.10 -15.74 -0.73
C ALA A 40 10.79 -14.42 -0.42
N ASP A 41 11.48 -13.89 -1.42
CA ASP A 41 12.18 -12.62 -1.27
C ASP A 41 11.77 -11.61 -2.34
N HIS A 42 10.75 -11.92 -3.12
CA HIS A 42 10.31 -11.06 -4.22
C HIS A 42 8.82 -11.28 -4.46
N ASP A 43 8.09 -10.22 -4.66
CA ASP A 43 6.68 -10.29 -5.02
C ASP A 43 6.29 -9.10 -5.88
N VAL A 44 5.09 -9.13 -6.42
CA VAL A 44 4.63 -8.17 -7.42
C VAL A 44 3.20 -7.77 -7.14
N PHE A 45 2.94 -6.46 -7.24
CA PHE A 45 1.57 -5.94 -7.36
C PHE A 45 1.32 -5.62 -8.82
N VAL A 46 0.25 -6.18 -9.38
CA VAL A 46 -0.18 -5.83 -10.72
C VAL A 46 -1.30 -4.79 -10.58
N ILE A 47 -1.11 -3.64 -11.19
CA ILE A 47 -2.03 -2.52 -11.04
C ILE A 47 -2.91 -2.44 -12.29
N GLN A 48 -4.21 -2.41 -12.09
CA GLN A 48 -5.15 -2.38 -13.20
C GLN A 48 -6.14 -1.24 -13.05
N GLY A 49 -6.73 -0.83 -14.17
CA GLY A 49 -7.81 0.13 -14.20
C GLY A 49 -7.36 1.56 -13.98
N PRO A 50 -8.29 2.43 -13.65
CA PRO A 50 -8.03 3.87 -13.60
C PRO A 50 -7.12 4.31 -12.45
N LYS A 51 -6.77 3.41 -11.55
CA LYS A 51 -5.92 3.75 -10.42
C LYS A 51 -4.45 3.87 -10.81
N ARG A 52 -4.12 3.66 -12.07
CA ARG A 52 -2.72 3.59 -12.50
C ARG A 52 -2.01 4.93 -12.57
N GLU A 53 -2.75 6.01 -12.70
CA GLU A 53 -2.14 7.35 -12.76
C GLU A 53 -1.82 7.82 -11.36
N LEU A 54 -0.57 7.72 -10.98
CA LEU A 54 -0.16 7.96 -9.61
C LEU A 54 1.03 8.90 -9.54
N ARG A 55 1.11 9.68 -8.48
CA ARG A 55 2.25 10.56 -8.23
C ARG A 55 3.20 9.98 -7.21
N ALA A 56 2.71 9.13 -6.34
CA ALA A 56 3.52 8.60 -5.27
C ALA A 56 2.96 7.26 -4.80
N LEU A 57 3.81 6.48 -4.17
CA LEU A 57 3.45 5.19 -3.60
C LEU A 57 3.93 5.11 -2.15
N LYS A 58 3.29 4.28 -1.36
CA LYS A 58 3.81 3.87 -0.07
C LYS A 58 3.32 2.48 0.27
N PHE A 59 4.07 1.82 1.15
CA PHE A 59 3.71 0.49 1.64
C PHE A 59 3.30 0.56 3.10
N ALA A 60 2.39 -0.31 3.49
CA ALA A 60 2.06 -0.52 4.89
C ALA A 60 2.19 -2.00 5.20
N VAL A 61 2.53 -2.32 6.42
CA VAL A 61 2.79 -3.69 6.84
C VAL A 61 1.88 -4.07 8.01
N ARG A 62 1.36 -5.29 7.96
CA ARG A 62 0.51 -5.83 9.02
C ARG A 62 0.97 -7.22 9.38
N LYS A 63 0.73 -7.61 10.61
CA LYS A 63 1.00 -8.90 11.21
C LYS A 63 2.43 -9.07 11.68
N HIS A 64 3.41 -9.00 10.79
CA HIS A 64 4.81 -9.15 11.16
C HIS A 64 5.65 -8.16 10.38
N ALA A 65 6.81 -7.82 10.91
CA ALA A 65 7.72 -6.88 10.27
C ALA A 65 8.25 -7.43 8.95
N VAL A 66 8.54 -6.53 8.04
CA VAL A 66 9.13 -6.87 6.74
C VAL A 66 10.27 -5.88 6.47
N GLU A 67 11.42 -6.42 6.08
CA GLU A 67 12.52 -5.58 5.65
C GLU A 67 12.43 -5.42 4.14
N PHE A 68 12.20 -4.21 3.69
CA PHE A 68 12.18 -3.92 2.27
C PHE A 68 13.58 -3.55 1.81
N ARG A 69 13.99 -4.09 0.68
CA ARG A 69 15.30 -3.78 0.12
C ARG A 69 15.18 -2.81 -1.02
N ARG A 70 14.50 -3.21 -2.08
CA ARG A 70 14.31 -2.29 -3.20
C ARG A 70 12.93 -2.50 -3.83
N ILE A 71 12.53 -1.50 -4.56
CA ILE A 71 11.24 -1.45 -5.22
C ILE A 71 11.50 -1.09 -6.68
N MET A 72 10.85 -1.78 -7.60
CA MET A 72 10.91 -1.41 -9.00
C MET A 72 9.51 -1.16 -9.52
N ILE A 73 9.30 0.00 -10.08
CA ILE A 73 8.01 0.43 -10.58
C ILE A 73 8.08 0.42 -12.10
N THR A 74 7.12 -0.26 -12.73
CA THR A 74 7.03 -0.32 -14.19
C THR A 74 5.83 0.48 -14.63
N PHE A 75 6.06 1.35 -15.62
CA PHE A 75 5.02 2.22 -16.18
C PHE A 75 4.47 1.64 -17.47
N ALA A 76 3.31 2.15 -17.89
CA ALA A 76 2.64 1.63 -19.08
C ALA A 76 3.48 1.79 -20.35
N ASN A 77 4.38 2.77 -20.39
CA ASN A 77 5.25 2.96 -21.55
C ASN A 77 6.50 2.08 -21.52
N GLY A 78 6.56 1.14 -20.57
CA GLY A 78 7.69 0.23 -20.46
C GLY A 78 8.87 0.75 -19.65
N LYS A 79 8.87 2.00 -19.29
CA LYS A 79 9.97 2.54 -18.49
C LYS A 79 9.84 2.08 -17.04
N THR A 80 10.94 2.11 -16.33
CA THR A 80 10.98 1.68 -14.93
C THR A 80 11.63 2.75 -14.07
N GLN A 81 11.29 2.71 -12.78
CA GLN A 81 11.91 3.56 -11.78
C GLN A 81 12.20 2.71 -10.56
N GLU A 82 13.40 2.83 -10.04
CA GLU A 82 13.80 2.02 -8.90
C GLU A 82 13.98 2.88 -7.66
N HIS A 83 13.58 2.35 -6.51
CA HIS A 83 13.82 2.97 -5.22
C HIS A 83 14.48 1.95 -4.31
N THR A 84 15.47 2.38 -3.55
CA THR A 84 16.09 1.56 -2.53
C THR A 84 15.51 1.97 -1.19
N LEU A 85 14.88 1.04 -0.47
CA LEU A 85 14.33 1.34 0.84
C LEU A 85 15.28 0.96 1.97
N ASN A 86 15.80 -0.25 1.95
CA ASN A 86 16.68 -0.78 2.99
C ASN A 86 16.17 -0.44 4.39
N SER A 87 14.93 -0.81 4.64
CA SER A 87 14.25 -0.41 5.86
C SER A 87 13.36 -1.51 6.37
N VAL A 88 13.38 -1.74 7.67
CA VAL A 88 12.46 -2.68 8.32
C VAL A 88 11.22 -1.91 8.71
N ILE A 89 10.06 -2.37 8.24
CA ILE A 89 8.79 -1.76 8.58
C ILE A 89 8.06 -2.72 9.50
N PRO A 90 7.77 -2.29 10.73
CA PRO A 90 7.12 -3.18 11.68
C PRO A 90 5.63 -3.33 11.39
N ASP A 91 5.01 -4.29 12.08
CA ASP A 91 3.57 -4.44 12.05
C ASP A 91 2.91 -3.12 12.42
N GLY A 92 2.02 -2.65 11.58
CA GLY A 92 1.35 -1.37 11.79
C GLY A 92 2.10 -0.18 11.24
N GLY A 93 3.30 -0.39 10.70
CA GLY A 93 4.10 0.70 10.17
C GLY A 93 3.88 0.94 8.69
N GLU A 94 4.47 2.03 8.20
CA GLU A 94 4.41 2.43 6.79
C GLU A 94 5.79 2.81 6.31
N SER A 95 6.01 2.66 5.01
CA SER A 95 7.24 3.14 4.39
C SER A 95 7.22 4.65 4.23
N ARG A 96 8.37 5.22 3.91
CA ARG A 96 8.38 6.58 3.41
C ARG A 96 7.63 6.65 2.10
N VAL A 97 7.24 7.86 1.73
CA VAL A 97 6.57 8.08 0.46
C VAL A 97 7.60 8.00 -0.67
N LEU A 98 7.26 7.25 -1.71
CA LEU A 98 8.10 7.08 -2.88
C LEU A 98 7.52 7.93 -4.00
N ASP A 99 8.18 9.04 -4.31
CA ASP A 99 7.69 9.94 -5.35
C ASP A 99 7.98 9.36 -6.72
N LEU A 100 7.01 9.44 -7.61
CA LEU A 100 7.16 8.98 -8.98
C LEU A 100 7.59 10.13 -9.86
N VAL A 101 8.53 9.86 -10.76
CA VAL A 101 9.10 10.89 -11.60
C VAL A 101 8.10 11.31 -12.68
N GLY A 102 7.99 12.61 -12.92
CA GLY A 102 7.17 13.13 -14.00
C GLY A 102 5.76 13.49 -13.56
N ASN A 103 4.95 13.92 -14.51
CA ASN A 103 3.62 14.43 -14.23
C ASN A 103 2.53 13.39 -14.38
N GLU A 104 2.69 12.50 -15.34
CA GLU A 104 1.70 11.47 -15.58
C GLU A 104 2.37 10.13 -15.51
N ARG A 105 1.89 9.28 -14.63
CA ARG A 105 2.49 7.98 -14.45
C ARG A 105 1.42 6.92 -14.37
N ASN A 106 1.28 6.18 -15.46
CA ASN A 106 0.43 5.01 -15.47
C ASN A 106 1.25 3.82 -15.00
N VAL A 107 1.09 3.46 -13.76
CA VAL A 107 1.84 2.37 -13.17
C VAL A 107 1.14 1.06 -13.51
N THR A 108 1.89 0.10 -14.07
CA THR A 108 1.33 -1.20 -14.41
C THR A 108 1.70 -2.26 -13.41
N LYS A 109 2.89 -2.17 -12.82
CA LYS A 109 3.25 -3.10 -11.76
C LYS A 109 4.26 -2.50 -10.82
N VAL A 110 4.29 -3.02 -9.61
CA VAL A 110 5.24 -2.64 -8.58
C VAL A 110 5.84 -3.93 -8.03
N GLU A 111 7.12 -4.10 -8.22
CA GLU A 111 7.85 -5.25 -7.70
C GLU A 111 8.60 -4.84 -6.45
N PHE A 112 8.70 -5.75 -5.49
CA PHE A 112 9.46 -5.44 -4.29
C PHE A 112 10.25 -6.65 -3.84
N TRP A 113 11.48 -6.38 -3.41
CA TRP A 113 12.39 -7.37 -2.86
C TRP A 113 12.47 -7.13 -1.36
N TYR A 114 12.37 -8.20 -0.60
CA TYR A 114 12.17 -8.08 0.84
C TYR A 114 12.72 -9.30 1.58
N ASP A 115 12.80 -9.13 2.90
CA ASP A 115 13.06 -10.22 3.82
C ASP A 115 11.97 -10.15 4.88
N ALA A 116 11.10 -11.15 4.92
CA ALA A 116 10.03 -11.18 5.90
C ALA A 116 10.59 -11.68 7.22
N GLN A 117 10.47 -10.87 8.24
CA GLN A 117 11.02 -11.16 9.57
C GLN A 117 10.04 -12.00 10.38
N SER A 118 9.46 -13.01 9.77
CA SER A 118 8.31 -13.67 10.37
C SER A 118 8.55 -15.12 10.76
N ARG A 119 9.68 -15.71 10.38
CA ARG A 119 10.04 -17.08 10.74
C ARG A 119 8.90 -18.08 10.55
N GLY A 120 8.49 -18.24 9.29
CA GLY A 120 7.44 -19.19 8.95
C GLY A 120 6.03 -18.66 9.12
N LYS A 121 5.87 -17.45 9.62
CA LYS A 121 4.57 -16.81 9.72
C LYS A 121 4.37 -15.86 8.54
N GLN A 122 3.18 -15.32 8.44
CA GLN A 122 2.83 -14.47 7.32
C GLN A 122 2.77 -13.02 7.73
N ALA A 123 3.23 -12.15 6.85
CA ALA A 123 2.99 -10.73 6.96
C ALA A 123 2.13 -10.31 5.77
N VAL A 124 1.45 -9.18 5.91
CA VAL A 124 0.65 -8.62 4.83
C VAL A 124 1.27 -7.29 4.44
N VAL A 125 1.56 -7.14 3.16
CA VAL A 125 2.07 -5.90 2.60
C VAL A 125 0.94 -5.24 1.82
N LYS A 126 0.64 -4.00 2.15
CA LYS A 126 -0.40 -3.22 1.48
C LYS A 126 0.26 -2.12 0.68
N LEU A 127 -0.24 -1.90 -0.53
CA LEU A 127 0.27 -0.86 -1.40
C LEU A 127 -0.77 0.24 -1.54
N PHE A 128 -0.33 1.47 -1.34
CA PHE A 128 -1.17 2.65 -1.54
C PHE A 128 -0.53 3.56 -2.56
N GLY A 129 -1.37 4.19 -3.37
CA GLY A 129 -0.93 5.15 -4.35
C GLY A 129 -1.63 6.48 -4.15
N LYS A 130 -0.95 7.55 -4.52
CA LYS A 130 -1.51 8.90 -4.43
C LYS A 130 -1.64 9.46 -5.83
N ARG A 131 -2.82 10.01 -6.11
CA ARG A 131 -3.10 10.66 -7.38
C ARG A 131 -2.71 12.12 -7.39
#